data_1ec244ede3c90e75a17ad431d8b95a94
#
_entry.id   1ec244ede3c90e75a17ad431d8b95a94
#
_cell.length_a   1.000
_cell.length_b   1.000
_cell.length_c   1.000
_cell.angle_alpha   90.00
_cell.angle_beta   90.00
_cell.angle_gamma   90.00
#
_symmetry.space_group_name_H-M   'P 1'
#
loop_
_entity.id
_entity.type
_entity.pdbx_description
1 polymer ?
#
loop_
_entity_poly.entity_id
_entity_poly.type
_entity_poly.pdbx_seq_one_letter_code
_entity_poly.pdbx_strand_id
1 'polypeptide(L)'
;MATELVLLSDVPLTEEVHHRAYKRLGMTGEMLEWLDGQVSTLHDETGQHILTVHAPMVIHDAREAAAALVDPPGAFGLWSDIMVPFDNTETGRAVAEALAVEVGGLIRERV
;
A
#
# COMPACT_ATOMS: atom_id res chain seq x y z
N MET A 1 11.19 3.37 13.80
CA MET A 1 11.42 2.76 12.47
C MET A 1 10.09 2.61 11.75
N ALA A 2 10.10 2.77 10.44
CA ALA A 2 8.91 2.53 9.64
C ALA A 2 8.66 1.02 9.46
N THR A 3 7.40 0.63 9.35
CA THR A 3 7.03 -0.74 9.01
C THR A 3 6.92 -0.87 7.50
N GLU A 4 7.59 -1.86 6.95
CA GLU A 4 7.55 -2.14 5.50
C GLU A 4 6.52 -3.23 5.23
N LEU A 5 5.56 -2.89 4.37
CA LEU A 5 4.52 -3.81 3.91
C LEU A 5 4.58 -3.92 2.40
N VAL A 6 3.99 -4.97 1.87
CA VAL A 6 3.83 -5.15 0.43
C VAL A 6 2.37 -5.42 0.13
N LEU A 7 1.81 -4.68 -0.81
CA LEU A 7 0.49 -4.95 -1.35
C LEU A 7 0.64 -5.73 -2.64
N LEU A 8 0.06 -6.91 -2.68
CA LEU A 8 0.08 -7.80 -3.85
C LEU A 8 -1.30 -7.78 -4.50
N SER A 9 -1.35 -7.48 -5.79
CA SER A 9 -2.61 -7.34 -6.52
C SER A 9 -2.43 -7.65 -8.00
N ASP A 10 -3.54 -7.77 -8.72
CA ASP A 10 -3.55 -7.84 -10.18
C ASP A 10 -4.07 -6.55 -10.81
N VAL A 11 -4.50 -5.60 -9.97
CA VAL A 11 -5.05 -4.31 -10.37
C VAL A 11 -4.17 -3.21 -9.78
N PRO A 12 -3.78 -2.20 -10.56
CA PRO A 12 -2.94 -1.13 -10.04
C PRO A 12 -3.69 -0.22 -9.08
N LEU A 13 -2.95 0.40 -8.17
CA LEU A 13 -3.46 1.43 -7.27
C LEU A 13 -3.61 2.73 -8.05
N THR A 14 -4.82 3.31 -8.00
CA THR A 14 -5.12 4.58 -8.64
C THR A 14 -5.57 5.59 -7.59
N GLU A 15 -5.66 6.86 -7.96
CA GLU A 15 -6.19 7.89 -7.08
C GLU A 15 -7.61 7.56 -6.61
N GLU A 16 -8.43 7.03 -7.49
CA GLU A 16 -9.78 6.62 -7.17
C GLU A 16 -9.80 5.50 -6.12
N VAL A 17 -8.87 4.54 -6.20
CA VAL A 17 -8.72 3.47 -5.22
C VAL A 17 -8.39 4.06 -3.84
N HIS A 18 -7.50 5.04 -3.78
CA HIS A 18 -7.13 5.71 -2.52
C HIS A 18 -8.35 6.43 -1.92
N HIS A 19 -9.12 7.12 -2.73
CA HIS A 19 -10.35 7.79 -2.27
C HIS A 19 -11.36 6.79 -1.70
N ARG A 20 -11.54 5.66 -2.38
CA ARG A 20 -12.46 4.61 -1.90
C ARG A 20 -11.99 3.99 -0.59
N ALA A 21 -10.68 3.81 -0.43
CA ALA A 21 -10.13 3.28 0.82
C ALA A 21 -10.39 4.24 1.99
N TYR A 22 -10.17 5.54 1.81
CA TYR A 22 -10.48 6.54 2.82
C TYR A 22 -11.97 6.54 3.16
N LYS A 23 -12.83 6.50 2.15
CA LYS A 23 -14.28 6.47 2.35
C LYS A 23 -14.73 5.25 3.15
N ARG A 24 -14.12 4.10 2.87
CA ARG A 24 -14.40 2.85 3.60
C ARG A 24 -14.11 2.98 5.09
N LEU A 25 -13.08 3.74 5.44
CA LEU A 25 -12.66 3.95 6.83
C LEU A 25 -13.32 5.17 7.49
N GLY A 26 -14.17 5.90 6.76
CA GLY A 26 -14.77 7.13 7.26
C GLY A 26 -13.74 8.24 7.47
N MET A 27 -12.65 8.20 6.71
CA MET A 27 -11.56 9.18 6.80
C MET A 27 -11.64 10.21 5.69
N THR A 28 -11.06 11.39 5.95
CA THR A 28 -10.76 12.39 4.93
C THR A 28 -9.27 12.67 4.96
N GLY A 29 -8.71 13.10 3.84
CA GLY A 29 -7.29 13.39 3.77
C GLY A 29 -6.86 13.66 2.34
N GLU A 30 -5.54 13.76 2.15
CA GLU A 30 -4.94 14.05 0.87
C GLU A 30 -3.97 12.97 0.44
N MET A 31 -3.90 12.77 -0.87
CA MET A 31 -2.86 11.99 -1.51
C MET A 31 -2.02 12.93 -2.36
N LEU A 32 -0.71 12.94 -2.13
CA LEU A 32 0.24 13.72 -2.92
C LEU A 32 1.11 12.78 -3.73
N GLU A 33 1.27 13.09 -5.00
CA GLU A 33 2.13 12.31 -5.89
C GLU A 33 3.48 13.00 -6.05
N TRP A 34 4.53 12.19 -6.10
CA TRP A 34 5.93 12.60 -6.24
C TRP A 34 6.60 11.79 -7.34
N LEU A 35 7.66 12.32 -7.92
CA LEU A 35 8.49 11.62 -8.92
C LEU A 35 7.64 11.06 -10.07
N ASP A 36 6.80 11.90 -10.67
CA ASP A 36 5.92 11.54 -11.79
C ASP A 36 5.01 10.34 -11.46
N GLY A 37 4.48 10.30 -10.23
CA GLY A 37 3.56 9.26 -9.81
C GLY A 37 4.23 7.98 -9.31
N GLN A 38 5.56 7.94 -9.22
CA GLN A 38 6.26 6.76 -8.72
C GLN A 38 6.10 6.56 -7.22
N VAL A 39 5.83 7.63 -6.49
CA VAL A 39 5.64 7.60 -5.04
C VAL A 39 4.43 8.45 -4.70
N SER A 40 3.57 7.91 -3.84
CA SER A 40 2.43 8.66 -3.31
C SER A 40 2.52 8.69 -1.79
N THR A 41 2.27 9.86 -1.20
CA THR A 41 2.16 9.97 0.25
C THR A 41 0.73 10.28 0.61
N LEU A 42 0.20 9.53 1.59
CA LEU A 42 -1.16 9.69 2.06
C LEU A 42 -1.14 10.39 3.42
N HIS A 43 -2.03 11.37 3.56
CA HIS A 43 -2.13 12.19 4.77
C HIS A 43 -3.56 12.19 5.28
N ASP A 44 -3.73 12.35 6.59
CA ASP A 44 -5.05 12.49 7.19
C ASP A 44 -5.55 13.95 7.08
N GLU A 45 -6.73 14.21 7.65
CA GLU A 45 -7.37 15.53 7.61
C GLU A 45 -6.56 16.63 8.32
N THR A 46 -5.64 16.24 9.22
CA THR A 46 -4.77 17.18 9.91
C THR A 46 -3.47 17.44 9.17
N GLY A 47 -3.24 16.76 8.05
CA GLY A 47 -2.00 16.82 7.30
C GLY A 47 -0.92 15.88 7.79
N GLN A 48 -1.22 15.02 8.76
CA GLN A 48 -0.25 14.05 9.26
C GLN A 48 -0.05 12.91 8.25
N HIS A 49 1.21 12.56 7.99
CA HIS A 49 1.58 11.48 7.10
C HIS A 49 1.10 10.13 7.65
N ILE A 50 0.34 9.39 6.86
CA ILE A 50 -0.23 8.09 7.23
C ILE A 50 0.59 6.94 6.65
N LEU A 51 0.87 7.00 5.35
CA LEU A 51 1.73 6.00 4.70
C LEU A 51 2.28 6.51 3.37
N THR A 52 3.32 5.83 2.90
CA THR A 52 3.93 6.05 1.60
C THR A 52 3.69 4.81 0.74
N VAL A 53 3.19 5.01 -0.47
CA VAL A 53 2.91 3.94 -1.42
C VAL A 53 3.78 4.15 -2.65
N HIS A 54 4.54 3.12 -3.02
CA HIS A 54 5.31 3.14 -4.27
C HIS A 54 4.46 2.59 -5.41
N ALA A 55 4.69 3.09 -6.62
CA ALA A 55 4.00 2.60 -7.79
C ALA A 55 4.20 1.09 -7.95
N PRO A 56 3.18 0.37 -8.43
CA PRO A 56 3.28 -1.08 -8.54
C PRO A 56 4.35 -1.51 -9.56
N MET A 57 5.09 -2.55 -9.21
CA MET A 57 6.05 -3.20 -10.08
C MET A 57 5.49 -4.53 -10.54
N VAL A 58 5.75 -4.88 -11.80
CA VAL A 58 5.36 -6.18 -12.34
C VAL A 58 6.25 -7.27 -11.71
N ILE A 59 5.63 -8.34 -11.25
CA ILE A 59 6.36 -9.49 -10.70
C ILE A 59 6.76 -10.38 -11.87
N HIS A 60 8.07 -10.46 -12.14
CA HIS A 60 8.63 -11.29 -13.20
C HIS A 60 9.01 -12.69 -12.70
N ASP A 61 9.37 -12.82 -11.43
CA ASP A 61 9.76 -14.08 -10.82
C ASP A 61 9.01 -14.27 -9.50
N ALA A 62 8.00 -15.14 -9.54
CA ALA A 62 7.16 -15.42 -8.38
C ALA A 62 7.93 -16.04 -7.20
N ARG A 63 8.99 -16.80 -7.47
CA ARG A 63 9.80 -17.44 -6.43
C ARG A 63 10.62 -16.40 -5.69
N GLU A 64 11.21 -15.48 -6.41
CA GLU A 64 11.99 -14.40 -5.83
C GLU A 64 11.10 -13.49 -4.99
N ALA A 65 9.92 -13.15 -5.50
CA ALA A 65 8.94 -12.37 -4.77
C ALA A 65 8.50 -13.08 -3.48
N ALA A 66 8.18 -14.36 -3.57
CA ALA A 66 7.76 -15.16 -2.41
C ALA A 66 8.85 -15.23 -1.33
N ALA A 67 10.11 -15.34 -1.73
CA ALA A 67 11.22 -15.43 -0.79
C ALA A 67 11.41 -14.15 0.04
N ALA A 68 10.90 -13.01 -0.42
CA ALA A 68 11.01 -11.72 0.26
C ALA A 68 9.84 -11.46 1.22
N LEU A 69 8.87 -12.36 1.32
CA LEU A 69 7.63 -12.14 2.08
C LEU A 69 7.45 -13.14 3.20
N VAL A 70 6.81 -12.69 4.27
CA VAL A 70 6.30 -13.55 5.34
C VAL A 70 4.98 -14.12 4.84
N ASP A 71 4.80 -15.44 4.95
CA ASP A 71 3.60 -16.15 4.54
C ASP A 71 3.16 -15.77 3.10
N PRO A 72 4.01 -16.02 2.10
CA PRO A 72 3.71 -15.59 0.73
C PRO A 72 2.44 -16.25 0.19
N PRO A 73 1.55 -15.45 -0.45
CA PRO A 73 0.35 -15.99 -1.07
C PRO A 73 0.69 -16.68 -2.40
N GLY A 74 -0.36 -17.12 -3.10
CA GLY A 74 -0.23 -17.59 -4.48
C GLY A 74 0.22 -16.46 -5.41
N ALA A 75 0.17 -16.69 -6.72
CA ALA A 75 0.68 -15.74 -7.69
C ALA A 75 -0.18 -14.47 -7.78
N PHE A 76 0.50 -13.32 -7.81
CA PHE A 76 -0.07 -12.03 -8.15
C PHE A 76 0.83 -11.36 -9.18
N GLY A 77 0.27 -10.45 -9.98
CA GLY A 77 1.00 -9.79 -11.06
C GLY A 77 1.75 -8.53 -10.63
N LEU A 78 1.29 -7.86 -9.58
CA LEU A 78 1.82 -6.55 -9.16
C LEU A 78 2.26 -6.56 -7.70
N TRP A 79 3.33 -5.82 -7.45
CA TRP A 79 3.96 -5.64 -6.14
C TRP A 79 4.07 -4.15 -5.86
N SER A 80 3.42 -3.66 -4.82
CA SER A 80 3.49 -2.26 -4.39
C SER A 80 4.10 -2.18 -3.00
N ASP A 81 5.26 -1.54 -2.87
CA ASP A 81 5.87 -1.31 -1.57
C ASP A 81 5.11 -0.23 -0.82
N ILE A 82 4.84 -0.48 0.46
CA ILE A 82 4.16 0.44 1.35
C ILE A 82 5.01 0.62 2.60
N MET A 83 5.23 1.88 2.99
CA MET A 83 5.91 2.20 4.24
C MET A 83 4.94 2.90 5.18
N VAL A 84 4.81 2.35 6.39
CA VAL A 84 3.95 2.89 7.44
C VAL A 84 4.83 3.60 8.46
N PRO A 85 4.60 4.90 8.73
CA PRO A 85 5.39 5.64 9.72
C PRO A 85 5.28 5.03 11.11
N PHE A 86 6.36 5.09 11.86
CA PHE A 86 6.45 4.53 13.20
C PHE A 86 5.40 5.12 14.16
N ASP A 87 5.15 6.40 14.08
CA ASP A 87 4.26 7.12 15.01
C ASP A 87 2.78 7.03 14.63
N ASN A 88 2.45 6.33 13.54
CA ASN A 88 1.07 6.22 13.06
C ASN A 88 0.77 4.84 12.48
N THR A 89 1.35 3.81 13.09
CA THR A 89 1.34 2.44 12.56
C THR A 89 -0.08 1.88 12.43
N GLU A 90 -0.93 2.08 13.45
CA GLU A 90 -2.27 1.51 13.44
C GLU A 90 -3.14 2.10 12.31
N THR A 91 -3.15 3.41 12.17
CA THR A 91 -3.90 4.10 11.10
C THR A 91 -3.35 3.75 9.73
N GLY A 92 -2.03 3.78 9.57
CA GLY A 92 -1.40 3.44 8.30
C GLY A 92 -1.70 2.01 7.88
N ARG A 93 -1.66 1.08 8.82
CA ARG A 93 -1.97 -0.32 8.54
C ARG A 93 -3.43 -0.51 8.15
N ALA A 94 -4.35 0.20 8.79
CA ALA A 94 -5.77 0.16 8.44
C ALA A 94 -6.01 0.68 7.02
N VAL A 95 -5.32 1.76 6.62
CA VAL A 95 -5.42 2.28 5.25
C VAL A 95 -4.83 1.30 4.24
N ALA A 96 -3.70 0.68 4.55
CA ALA A 96 -3.10 -0.33 3.68
C ALA A 96 -4.05 -1.52 3.45
N GLU A 97 -4.68 -2.02 4.51
CA GLU A 97 -5.66 -3.11 4.40
C GLU A 97 -6.89 -2.69 3.57
N ALA A 98 -7.35 -1.45 3.73
CA ALA A 98 -8.46 -0.93 2.93
C ALA A 98 -8.10 -0.83 1.44
N LEU A 99 -6.88 -0.41 1.13
CA LEU A 99 -6.37 -0.40 -0.25
C LEU A 99 -6.38 -1.82 -0.84
N ALA A 100 -5.92 -2.79 -0.07
CA ALA A 100 -5.91 -4.19 -0.49
C ALA A 100 -7.32 -4.69 -0.81
N VAL A 101 -8.30 -4.39 0.04
CA VAL A 101 -9.70 -4.75 -0.19
C VAL A 101 -10.21 -4.16 -1.50
N GLU A 102 -9.90 -2.88 -1.77
CA GLU A 102 -10.38 -2.19 -2.97
C GLU A 102 -9.85 -2.80 -4.27
N VAL A 103 -8.65 -3.37 -4.26
CA VAL A 103 -8.05 -3.99 -5.46
C VAL A 103 -8.12 -5.51 -5.45
N GLY A 104 -8.79 -6.11 -4.46
CA GLY A 104 -8.86 -7.56 -4.33
C GLY A 104 -7.50 -8.20 -4.07
N GLY A 105 -6.61 -7.47 -3.43
CA GLY A 105 -5.25 -7.91 -3.15
C GLY A 105 -5.03 -8.33 -1.70
N LEU A 106 -3.77 -8.52 -1.35
CA LEU A 106 -3.36 -8.94 0.00
C LEU A 106 -2.19 -8.08 0.47
N ILE A 107 -2.14 -7.85 1.79
CA ILE A 107 -1.00 -7.21 2.44
C ILE A 107 -0.13 -8.30 3.09
N ARG A 108 1.18 -8.19 2.89
CA ARG A 108 2.17 -9.06 3.54
C ARG A 108 3.34 -8.23 4.06
N GLU A 109 3.98 -8.73 5.11
CA GLU A 109 5.21 -8.13 5.61
C GLU A 109 6.41 -8.65 4.85
N ARG A 110 7.46 -7.82 4.75
CA ARG A 110 8.73 -8.27 4.18
C ARG A 110 9.52 -9.07 5.20
N VAL A 111 10.28 -10.02 4.69
CA VAL A 111 11.19 -10.82 5.51
C VAL A 111 12.35 -9.96 6.03
#